data_12144432766ada9258ee90064b4b6897
#
_entry.id   12144432766ada9258ee90064b4b6897
#
_cell.length_a   1.000
_cell.length_b   1.000
_cell.length_c   1.000
_cell.angle_alpha   90.00
_cell.angle_beta   90.00
_cell.angle_gamma   90.00
#
_symmetry.space_group_name_H-M   'P 1'
#
loop_
_entity.id
_entity.type
_entity.pdbx_description
1 polymer ?
#
loop_
_entity_poly.entity_id
_entity_poly.type
_entity_poly.pdbx_seq_one_letter_code
_entity_poly.pdbx_strand_id
1 'polypeptide(L)'
;MHADLGGLQGRLENIVGAEYVSADPEVTARFAVDGVKPGLTVRPGTQDEVSKVAATCSAAGATMIPWGGGTAMGLGNRPSSADAVVQLDRLDRIVEFDAANLCVTVEAGMRLGALQETVAEKKELLPIDPPADSKVTMGGLVATNRSGPGRLLYGTVRDWLLGMRVVLPDGQRIRCGGRVIKNVSGYDMNKLFIRSLGTLGILTEVTVKLLPLPVKRTAMVSLFPELSQATAAVGKVLESFLLPEALDVLNPEAMTLLAPSLELTAPAGSWGLAVSLAGSRETVDRQERDFAALFRDGGGVVTPLQDGRTVPAWDAIRNVFDLLPAPPAQRVLCKIAVSISRTGEMLAAAGALGERLGLSATVVAHAGSGVVWAAFPLGRTAPPEALLAEALEGLRAKAVATGGSLVLQAAPANLKARMDAWGKPGEGFDVMRRLKAEFDPRGLCNPGRFVGGI
;
A
#
# COMPACT_ATOMS: atom_id res chain seq x y z
N MET A 1 -24.34 17.15 -14.87
CA MET A 1 -23.87 17.83 -16.11
C MET A 1 -22.51 17.23 -16.39
N HIS A 2 -22.31 16.62 -17.56
CA HIS A 2 -20.96 16.17 -17.98
C HIS A 2 -20.17 17.41 -18.40
N ALA A 3 -18.89 17.47 -18.02
CA ALA A 3 -17.98 18.54 -18.43
C ALA A 3 -17.84 18.55 -19.96
N ASP A 4 -17.73 19.74 -20.55
CA ASP A 4 -17.34 19.88 -21.97
C ASP A 4 -15.87 19.48 -22.12
N LEU A 5 -15.65 18.20 -22.44
CA LEU A 5 -14.30 17.63 -22.55
C LEU A 5 -13.51 18.20 -23.75
N GLY A 6 -14.17 18.59 -24.85
CA GLY A 6 -13.47 19.17 -26.01
C GLY A 6 -12.88 20.54 -25.69
N GLY A 7 -13.66 21.43 -25.08
CA GLY A 7 -13.17 22.72 -24.64
C GLY A 7 -12.17 22.62 -23.47
N LEU A 8 -12.26 21.56 -22.63
CA LEU A 8 -11.31 21.31 -21.57
C LEU A 8 -9.95 20.87 -22.11
N GLN A 9 -9.93 19.96 -23.11
CA GLN A 9 -8.70 19.46 -23.72
C GLN A 9 -7.82 20.61 -24.21
N GLY A 10 -8.32 21.50 -25.06
CA GLY A 10 -7.54 22.62 -25.59
C GLY A 10 -7.00 23.57 -24.51
N ARG A 11 -7.75 23.77 -23.42
CA ARG A 11 -7.26 24.55 -22.26
C ARG A 11 -6.13 23.85 -21.53
N LEU A 12 -6.19 22.54 -21.38
CA LEU A 12 -5.12 21.74 -20.75
C LEU A 12 -3.87 21.69 -21.62
N GLU A 13 -4.03 21.57 -22.94
CA GLU A 13 -2.93 21.60 -23.94
C GLU A 13 -2.16 22.95 -23.87
N ASN A 14 -2.86 24.06 -23.66
CA ASN A 14 -2.22 25.37 -23.49
C ASN A 14 -1.41 25.50 -22.17
N ILE A 15 -1.65 24.64 -21.20
CA ILE A 15 -0.96 24.64 -19.91
C ILE A 15 0.28 23.75 -19.95
N VAL A 16 0.15 22.51 -20.44
CA VAL A 16 1.20 21.49 -20.33
C VAL A 16 1.87 21.14 -21.65
N GLY A 17 1.33 21.57 -22.82
CA GLY A 17 1.70 21.15 -24.16
C GLY A 17 0.78 20.07 -24.69
N ALA A 18 0.52 20.10 -26.00
CA ALA A 18 -0.41 19.17 -26.66
C ALA A 18 0.05 17.70 -26.55
N GLU A 19 1.36 17.46 -26.56
CA GLU A 19 1.96 16.13 -26.41
C GLU A 19 1.74 15.49 -25.02
N TYR A 20 1.31 16.28 -24.02
CA TYR A 20 1.05 15.82 -22.66
C TYR A 20 -0.44 15.71 -22.30
N VAL A 21 -1.33 15.90 -23.29
CA VAL A 21 -2.78 15.70 -23.14
C VAL A 21 -3.24 14.68 -24.17
N SER A 22 -4.09 13.75 -23.75
CA SER A 22 -4.67 12.77 -24.67
C SER A 22 -6.14 12.52 -24.36
N ALA A 23 -6.95 12.54 -25.41
CA ALA A 23 -8.34 12.07 -25.41
C ALA A 23 -8.48 10.74 -26.19
N ASP A 24 -7.36 10.15 -26.65
CA ASP A 24 -7.36 8.88 -27.37
C ASP A 24 -7.95 7.77 -26.49
N PRO A 25 -9.01 7.08 -26.94
CA PRO A 25 -9.65 6.01 -26.19
C PRO A 25 -8.71 4.84 -25.83
N GLU A 26 -7.69 4.54 -26.66
CA GLU A 26 -6.71 3.49 -26.37
C GLU A 26 -5.75 3.92 -25.26
N VAL A 27 -5.38 5.19 -25.24
CA VAL A 27 -4.52 5.74 -24.18
C VAL A 27 -5.30 5.85 -22.87
N THR A 28 -6.49 6.47 -22.90
CA THR A 28 -7.30 6.71 -21.69
C THR A 28 -7.77 5.40 -21.05
N ALA A 29 -8.07 4.35 -21.84
CA ALA A 29 -8.48 3.05 -21.33
C ALA A 29 -7.45 2.40 -20.39
N ARG A 30 -6.15 2.72 -20.53
CA ARG A 30 -5.08 2.21 -19.65
C ARG A 30 -5.17 2.77 -18.23
N PHE A 31 -5.88 3.86 -18.06
CA PHE A 31 -6.12 4.56 -16.79
C PHE A 31 -7.52 4.33 -16.23
N ALA A 32 -8.21 3.31 -16.73
CA ALA A 32 -9.51 2.93 -16.18
C ALA A 32 -9.37 2.44 -14.74
N VAL A 33 -10.29 2.86 -13.86
CA VAL A 33 -10.37 2.44 -12.47
C VAL A 33 -11.69 1.71 -12.25
N ASP A 34 -11.63 0.44 -11.92
CA ASP A 34 -12.80 -0.41 -11.70
C ASP A 34 -13.86 -0.29 -12.83
N GLY A 35 -13.38 -0.23 -14.09
CA GLY A 35 -14.21 -0.11 -15.27
C GLY A 35 -14.67 1.30 -15.62
N VAL A 36 -14.37 2.30 -14.80
CA VAL A 36 -14.62 3.72 -15.14
C VAL A 36 -13.43 4.25 -15.94
N LYS A 37 -13.67 4.57 -17.21
CA LYS A 37 -12.65 5.10 -18.12
C LYS A 37 -12.63 6.62 -18.04
N PRO A 38 -11.45 7.26 -17.94
CA PRO A 38 -11.36 8.71 -18.02
C PRO A 38 -11.59 9.20 -19.46
N GLY A 39 -12.11 10.41 -19.59
CA GLY A 39 -12.26 11.09 -20.88
C GLY A 39 -10.93 11.67 -21.38
N LEU A 40 -10.08 12.12 -20.47
CA LEU A 40 -8.79 12.75 -20.76
C LEU A 40 -7.68 12.21 -19.85
N THR A 41 -6.45 12.27 -20.34
CA THR A 41 -5.25 12.19 -19.52
C THR A 41 -4.43 13.45 -19.69
N VAL A 42 -3.83 13.95 -18.61
CA VAL A 42 -2.95 15.13 -18.60
C VAL A 42 -1.72 14.86 -17.76
N ARG A 43 -0.54 15.27 -18.25
CA ARG A 43 0.78 15.01 -17.65
C ARG A 43 1.52 16.31 -17.35
N PRO A 44 1.19 17.01 -16.23
CA PRO A 44 1.91 18.20 -15.83
C PRO A 44 3.36 17.87 -15.42
N GLY A 45 4.31 18.75 -15.75
CA GLY A 45 5.74 18.60 -15.44
C GLY A 45 6.23 19.51 -14.31
N THR A 46 5.38 20.39 -13.80
CA THR A 46 5.72 21.31 -12.70
C THR A 46 4.55 21.46 -11.72
N GLN A 47 4.85 21.90 -10.49
CA GLN A 47 3.80 22.20 -9.50
C GLN A 47 2.87 23.33 -9.97
N ASP A 48 3.39 24.29 -10.75
CA ASP A 48 2.58 25.37 -11.34
C ASP A 48 1.61 24.83 -12.39
N GLU A 49 2.05 23.90 -13.23
CA GLU A 49 1.16 23.22 -14.18
C GLU A 49 0.09 22.39 -13.47
N VAL A 50 0.44 21.64 -12.40
CA VAL A 50 -0.57 20.93 -11.59
C VAL A 50 -1.62 21.88 -11.04
N SER A 51 -1.19 23.04 -10.51
CA SER A 51 -2.08 24.08 -9.98
C SER A 51 -3.04 24.60 -11.05
N LYS A 52 -2.52 24.95 -12.24
CA LYS A 52 -3.34 25.43 -13.37
C LYS A 52 -4.25 24.36 -13.91
N VAL A 53 -3.80 23.10 -14.01
CA VAL A 53 -4.63 21.95 -14.42
C VAL A 53 -5.80 21.76 -13.45
N ALA A 54 -5.52 21.74 -12.14
CA ALA A 54 -6.56 21.57 -11.12
C ALA A 54 -7.59 22.71 -11.18
N ALA A 55 -7.15 23.96 -11.24
CA ALA A 55 -8.03 25.14 -11.37
C ALA A 55 -8.89 25.06 -12.64
N THR A 56 -8.30 24.65 -13.77
CA THR A 56 -9.01 24.54 -15.06
C THR A 56 -10.06 23.44 -15.03
N CYS A 57 -9.72 22.27 -14.48
CA CYS A 57 -10.69 21.19 -14.28
C CYS A 57 -11.81 21.61 -13.32
N SER A 58 -11.46 22.26 -12.21
CA SER A 58 -12.45 22.79 -11.28
C SER A 58 -13.39 23.78 -11.94
N ALA A 59 -12.88 24.77 -12.67
CA ALA A 59 -13.71 25.75 -13.39
C ALA A 59 -14.68 25.08 -14.38
N ALA A 60 -14.24 23.99 -15.03
CA ALA A 60 -15.06 23.19 -15.93
C ALA A 60 -16.04 22.24 -15.22
N GLY A 61 -15.94 22.06 -13.90
CA GLY A 61 -16.69 21.03 -13.18
C GLY A 61 -16.23 19.60 -13.50
N ALA A 62 -15.02 19.44 -14.02
CA ALA A 62 -14.46 18.15 -14.39
C ALA A 62 -13.82 17.44 -13.20
N THR A 63 -14.13 16.17 -13.05
CA THR A 63 -13.54 15.33 -11.99
C THR A 63 -12.12 14.90 -12.34
N MET A 64 -11.26 14.79 -11.32
CA MET A 64 -9.84 14.49 -11.45
C MET A 64 -9.45 13.27 -10.63
N ILE A 65 -8.71 12.36 -11.24
CA ILE A 65 -8.07 11.23 -10.56
C ILE A 65 -6.56 11.44 -10.60
N PRO A 66 -5.89 11.76 -9.46
CA PRO A 66 -4.44 11.79 -9.40
C PRO A 66 -3.85 10.41 -9.64
N TRP A 67 -2.80 10.31 -10.46
CA TRP A 67 -2.19 9.06 -10.85
C TRP A 67 -0.67 9.11 -10.70
N GLY A 68 -0.14 8.27 -9.82
CA GLY A 68 1.31 8.03 -9.69
C GLY A 68 1.73 6.77 -10.46
N GLY A 69 2.27 5.77 -9.75
CA GLY A 69 2.69 4.50 -10.36
C GLY A 69 1.56 3.51 -10.68
N GLY A 70 0.30 3.83 -10.40
CA GLY A 70 -0.87 2.99 -10.68
C GLY A 70 -1.00 1.73 -9.79
N THR A 71 -0.10 1.52 -8.83
CA THR A 71 0.00 0.28 -8.04
C THR A 71 -1.12 0.07 -7.02
N ALA A 72 -1.91 1.09 -6.74
CA ALA A 72 -2.97 1.07 -5.73
C ALA A 72 -4.34 1.51 -6.28
N MET A 73 -4.52 1.52 -7.60
CA MET A 73 -5.79 1.97 -8.19
C MET A 73 -6.95 1.03 -7.91
N GLY A 74 -6.68 -0.22 -7.53
CA GLY A 74 -7.70 -1.14 -7.03
C GLY A 74 -8.17 -0.88 -5.58
N LEU A 75 -7.49 -0.02 -4.81
CA LEU A 75 -7.87 0.33 -3.45
C LEU A 75 -9.05 1.32 -3.46
N GLY A 76 -10.02 1.08 -2.60
CA GLY A 76 -11.20 1.92 -2.44
C GLY A 76 -12.38 1.50 -3.32
N ASN A 77 -13.46 2.25 -3.21
CA ASN A 77 -14.67 2.03 -3.99
C ASN A 77 -14.47 2.43 -5.46
N ARG A 78 -15.38 2.00 -6.31
CA ARG A 78 -15.42 2.44 -7.70
C ARG A 78 -15.64 3.96 -7.76
N PRO A 79 -14.85 4.72 -8.56
CA PRO A 79 -15.09 6.15 -8.71
C PRO A 79 -16.49 6.42 -9.30
N SER A 80 -17.13 7.47 -8.84
CA SER A 80 -18.44 7.86 -9.38
C SER A 80 -18.33 8.47 -10.79
N SER A 81 -17.18 9.08 -11.09
CA SER A 81 -16.83 9.63 -12.41
C SER A 81 -15.33 9.80 -12.56
N ALA A 82 -14.85 9.94 -13.80
CA ALA A 82 -13.47 10.21 -14.14
C ALA A 82 -13.42 11.02 -15.45
N ASP A 83 -13.38 12.34 -15.36
CA ASP A 83 -13.26 13.19 -16.56
C ASP A 83 -11.80 13.30 -16.98
N ALA A 84 -10.88 13.52 -16.04
CA ALA A 84 -9.45 13.63 -16.30
C ALA A 84 -8.63 12.78 -15.33
N VAL A 85 -7.60 12.10 -15.84
CA VAL A 85 -6.50 11.53 -15.03
C VAL A 85 -5.33 12.49 -15.06
N VAL A 86 -4.86 12.91 -13.88
CA VAL A 86 -3.68 13.78 -13.72
C VAL A 86 -2.49 12.91 -13.38
N GLN A 87 -1.64 12.63 -14.35
CA GLN A 87 -0.45 11.80 -14.21
C GLN A 87 0.72 12.64 -13.67
N LEU A 88 1.39 12.14 -12.63
CA LEU A 88 2.46 12.87 -11.92
C LEU A 88 3.85 12.33 -12.26
N ASP A 89 3.97 11.51 -13.28
CA ASP A 89 5.21 10.83 -13.67
C ASP A 89 6.32 11.75 -14.15
N ARG A 90 6.01 13.02 -14.53
CA ARG A 90 6.99 14.05 -14.88
C ARG A 90 7.49 14.85 -13.67
N LEU A 91 6.86 14.67 -12.49
CA LEU A 91 7.29 15.25 -11.23
C LEU A 91 8.14 14.21 -10.48
N ASP A 92 9.35 13.93 -10.95
CA ASP A 92 10.19 12.81 -10.49
C ASP A 92 11.59 13.23 -9.99
N ARG A 93 11.79 14.53 -9.72
CA ARG A 93 13.09 15.07 -9.33
C ARG A 93 13.30 15.00 -7.82
N ILE A 94 14.56 14.86 -7.41
CA ILE A 94 15.01 15.19 -6.06
C ILE A 94 15.12 16.72 -5.98
N VAL A 95 14.29 17.32 -5.12
CA VAL A 95 14.26 18.77 -4.92
C VAL A 95 15.42 19.20 -4.02
N GLU A 96 15.68 18.41 -2.98
CA GLU A 96 16.78 18.64 -2.06
C GLU A 96 17.13 17.35 -1.31
N PHE A 97 18.43 17.10 -1.15
CA PHE A 97 18.95 15.97 -0.39
C PHE A 97 19.94 16.48 0.66
N ASP A 98 19.53 16.45 1.92
CA ASP A 98 20.33 16.86 3.08
C ASP A 98 20.75 15.59 3.86
N ALA A 99 21.82 14.95 3.40
CA ALA A 99 22.36 13.74 3.99
C ALA A 99 22.85 13.99 5.44
N ALA A 100 23.38 15.18 5.75
CA ALA A 100 23.84 15.49 7.10
C ALA A 100 22.70 15.48 8.14
N ASN A 101 21.50 15.87 7.72
CA ASN A 101 20.31 15.89 8.56
C ASN A 101 19.37 14.68 8.29
N LEU A 102 19.82 13.71 7.51
CA LEU A 102 19.07 12.49 7.19
C LEU A 102 17.66 12.82 6.67
N CYS A 103 17.56 13.73 5.70
CA CYS A 103 16.29 14.04 5.10
C CYS A 103 16.40 14.32 3.59
N VAL A 104 15.34 14.00 2.86
CA VAL A 104 15.24 14.23 1.43
C VAL A 104 13.85 14.77 1.08
N THR A 105 13.82 15.75 0.17
CA THR A 105 12.61 16.29 -0.44
C THR A 105 12.59 15.89 -1.90
N VAL A 106 11.49 15.24 -2.32
CA VAL A 106 11.30 14.74 -3.68
C VAL A 106 9.95 15.17 -4.23
N GLU A 107 9.85 15.26 -5.54
CA GLU A 107 8.56 15.40 -6.22
C GLU A 107 7.73 14.13 -6.10
N ALA A 108 6.40 14.26 -6.12
CA ALA A 108 5.47 13.19 -5.78
C ALA A 108 5.47 12.00 -6.77
N GLY A 109 5.90 12.21 -8.00
CA GLY A 109 6.06 11.16 -9.03
C GLY A 109 7.36 10.38 -8.92
N MET A 110 8.32 10.79 -8.07
CA MET A 110 9.55 10.05 -7.80
C MET A 110 9.22 8.61 -7.40
N ARG A 111 9.84 7.64 -8.07
CA ARG A 111 9.67 6.22 -7.73
C ARG A 111 10.46 5.85 -6.48
N LEU A 112 9.85 5.09 -5.59
CA LEU A 112 10.49 4.67 -4.33
C LEU A 112 11.79 3.90 -4.58
N GLY A 113 11.81 2.97 -5.55
CA GLY A 113 13.01 2.22 -5.88
C GLY A 113 14.17 3.13 -6.30
N ALA A 114 13.91 4.09 -7.20
CA ALA A 114 14.93 5.05 -7.63
C ALA A 114 15.43 5.95 -6.49
N LEU A 115 14.51 6.35 -5.58
CA LEU A 115 14.91 7.09 -4.39
C LEU A 115 15.79 6.23 -3.48
N GLN A 116 15.43 4.96 -3.25
CA GLN A 116 16.22 4.03 -2.43
C GLN A 116 17.63 3.84 -2.98
N GLU A 117 17.79 3.67 -4.30
CA GLU A 117 19.08 3.58 -4.96
C GLU A 117 19.92 4.84 -4.71
N THR A 118 19.33 6.03 -4.89
CA THR A 118 20.04 7.31 -4.72
C THR A 118 20.47 7.54 -3.27
N VAL A 119 19.61 7.27 -2.28
CA VAL A 119 19.98 7.50 -0.87
C VAL A 119 20.98 6.44 -0.37
N ALA A 120 20.94 5.21 -0.94
CA ALA A 120 21.89 4.16 -0.63
C ALA A 120 23.35 4.52 -1.01
N GLU A 121 23.58 5.33 -2.04
CA GLU A 121 24.90 5.87 -2.40
C GLU A 121 25.53 6.69 -1.25
N LYS A 122 24.69 7.30 -0.42
CA LYS A 122 25.09 8.03 0.80
C LYS A 122 25.04 7.16 2.07
N LYS A 123 24.86 5.83 1.91
CA LYS A 123 24.69 4.88 3.01
C LYS A 123 23.46 5.19 3.89
N GLU A 124 22.41 5.64 3.27
CA GLU A 124 21.13 5.97 3.90
C GLU A 124 20.00 5.10 3.34
N LEU A 125 18.89 5.06 4.05
CA LEU A 125 17.73 4.25 3.75
C LEU A 125 16.46 5.01 4.10
N LEU A 126 15.45 5.01 3.22
CA LEU A 126 14.08 5.26 3.63
C LEU A 126 13.46 3.92 4.07
N PRO A 127 13.19 3.70 5.37
CA PRO A 127 12.87 2.37 5.89
C PRO A 127 11.39 2.00 5.66
N ILE A 128 10.97 1.96 4.40
CA ILE A 128 9.62 1.64 3.95
C ILE A 128 9.73 0.66 2.79
N ASP A 129 8.99 -0.44 2.88
CA ASP A 129 9.07 -1.59 2.00
C ASP A 129 7.71 -2.05 1.44
N PRO A 130 6.89 -1.18 0.80
CA PRO A 130 5.63 -1.62 0.22
C PRO A 130 5.87 -2.63 -0.91
N PRO A 131 4.91 -3.52 -1.21
CA PRO A 131 4.97 -4.33 -2.43
C PRO A 131 5.08 -3.47 -3.70
N ALA A 132 5.77 -3.99 -4.73
CA ALA A 132 5.99 -3.33 -6.03
C ALA A 132 6.71 -1.98 -5.93
N ASP A 133 7.71 -1.84 -5.05
CA ASP A 133 8.44 -0.60 -4.74
C ASP A 133 9.03 0.09 -5.98
N SER A 134 9.50 -0.66 -6.97
CA SER A 134 10.00 -0.12 -8.25
C SER A 134 8.96 0.68 -9.05
N LYS A 135 7.66 0.48 -8.80
CA LYS A 135 6.56 1.17 -9.47
C LYS A 135 5.84 2.17 -8.55
N VAL A 136 5.97 2.02 -7.25
CA VAL A 136 5.35 2.92 -6.26
C VAL A 136 5.98 4.29 -6.36
N THR A 137 5.15 5.34 -6.42
CA THR A 137 5.63 6.73 -6.34
C THR A 137 5.48 7.28 -4.93
N MET A 138 6.31 8.25 -4.56
CA MET A 138 6.30 8.86 -3.23
C MET A 138 4.94 9.50 -2.89
N GLY A 139 4.31 10.18 -3.82
CA GLY A 139 2.95 10.71 -3.64
C GLY A 139 1.91 9.61 -3.48
N GLY A 140 1.98 8.54 -4.28
CA GLY A 140 1.12 7.37 -4.16
C GLY A 140 1.30 6.63 -2.84
N LEU A 141 2.54 6.51 -2.35
CA LEU A 141 2.87 5.93 -1.05
C LEU A 141 2.22 6.71 0.10
N VAL A 142 2.35 8.03 0.11
CA VAL A 142 1.72 8.90 1.11
C VAL A 142 0.20 8.86 1.00
N ALA A 143 -0.35 9.00 -0.21
CA ALA A 143 -1.79 9.01 -0.45
C ALA A 143 -2.49 7.70 -0.04
N THR A 144 -1.78 6.56 -0.02
CA THR A 144 -2.33 5.25 0.34
C THR A 144 -1.91 4.76 1.72
N ASN A 145 -0.82 5.30 2.27
CA ASN A 145 -0.15 4.82 3.47
C ASN A 145 0.15 3.30 3.41
N ARG A 146 0.55 2.81 2.23
CA ARG A 146 0.93 1.41 2.05
C ARG A 146 2.25 1.13 2.75
N SER A 147 2.37 -0.06 3.29
CA SER A 147 3.59 -0.55 3.95
C SER A 147 3.73 -2.04 3.69
N GLY A 148 4.93 -2.53 3.78
CA GLY A 148 5.26 -3.95 3.77
C GLY A 148 5.51 -4.51 5.17
N PRO A 149 6.18 -5.68 5.24
CA PRO A 149 6.50 -6.37 6.49
C PRO A 149 7.38 -5.57 7.44
N GLY A 150 8.32 -4.75 6.93
CA GLY A 150 9.24 -3.91 7.71
C GLY A 150 8.55 -2.88 8.59
N ARG A 151 7.24 -2.70 8.42
CA ARG A 151 6.44 -1.87 9.32
C ARG A 151 6.51 -2.29 10.78
N LEU A 152 6.92 -3.52 11.08
CA LEU A 152 7.07 -3.99 12.45
C LEU A 152 8.10 -3.16 13.23
N LEU A 153 9.27 -2.92 12.62
CA LEU A 153 10.33 -2.13 13.24
C LEU A 153 10.20 -0.63 12.92
N TYR A 154 9.79 -0.30 11.69
CA TYR A 154 9.92 1.06 11.16
C TYR A 154 8.59 1.83 11.07
N GLY A 155 7.45 1.16 11.28
CA GLY A 155 6.15 1.81 11.09
C GLY A 155 5.78 1.97 9.61
N THR A 156 5.19 3.10 9.26
CA THR A 156 4.68 3.41 7.91
C THR A 156 5.21 4.74 7.43
N VAL A 157 4.92 5.14 6.18
CA VAL A 157 5.35 6.47 5.67
C VAL A 157 4.87 7.62 6.56
N ARG A 158 3.79 7.43 7.32
CA ARG A 158 3.30 8.41 8.31
C ARG A 158 4.33 8.75 9.38
N ASP A 159 5.19 7.81 9.73
CA ASP A 159 6.18 7.96 10.80
C ASP A 159 7.48 8.61 10.30
N TRP A 160 7.65 8.64 8.98
CA TRP A 160 8.84 9.18 8.29
C TRP A 160 8.59 10.49 7.54
N LEU A 161 7.33 10.86 7.35
CA LEU A 161 6.95 12.08 6.64
C LEU A 161 7.15 13.31 7.53
N LEU A 162 7.97 14.25 7.05
CA LEU A 162 8.24 15.54 7.70
C LEU A 162 7.37 16.66 7.14
N GLY A 163 7.12 16.65 5.83
CA GLY A 163 6.32 17.67 5.17
C GLY A 163 5.89 17.27 3.77
N MET A 164 4.98 18.04 3.20
CA MET A 164 4.51 17.87 1.83
C MET A 164 3.99 19.16 1.23
N ARG A 165 3.88 19.19 -0.09
CA ARG A 165 3.12 20.20 -0.83
C ARG A 165 1.93 19.55 -1.51
N VAL A 166 0.80 20.23 -1.48
CA VAL A 166 -0.46 19.76 -2.04
C VAL A 166 -1.06 20.87 -2.89
N VAL A 167 -1.63 20.49 -4.02
CA VAL A 167 -2.50 21.35 -4.84
C VAL A 167 -3.93 20.98 -4.52
N LEU A 168 -4.73 21.91 -4.05
CA LEU A 168 -6.15 21.77 -3.80
C LEU A 168 -6.95 21.75 -5.12
N PRO A 169 -8.21 21.29 -5.13
CA PRO A 169 -9.00 21.20 -6.35
C PRO A 169 -9.18 22.54 -7.08
N ASP A 170 -9.20 23.66 -6.36
CA ASP A 170 -9.28 25.01 -6.93
C ASP A 170 -7.95 25.54 -7.49
N GLY A 171 -6.88 24.74 -7.42
CA GLY A 171 -5.54 25.12 -7.84
C GLY A 171 -4.70 25.81 -6.77
N GLN A 172 -5.24 26.07 -5.58
CA GLN A 172 -4.48 26.64 -4.48
C GLN A 172 -3.38 25.68 -4.03
N ARG A 173 -2.17 26.19 -3.81
CA ARG A 173 -1.04 25.41 -3.31
C ARG A 173 -0.89 25.62 -1.82
N ILE A 174 -0.83 24.53 -1.07
CA ILE A 174 -0.60 24.53 0.36
C ILE A 174 0.67 23.75 0.71
N ARG A 175 1.29 24.12 1.82
CA ARG A 175 2.42 23.42 2.40
C ARG A 175 2.05 22.93 3.79
N CYS A 176 2.31 21.65 4.04
CA CYS A 176 2.13 21.02 5.34
C CYS A 176 3.48 20.60 5.89
N GLY A 177 3.72 20.80 7.19
CA GLY A 177 5.00 20.46 7.83
C GLY A 177 6.21 21.22 7.30
N GLY A 178 7.38 20.61 7.39
CA GLY A 178 8.65 21.22 7.00
C GLY A 178 9.77 20.20 6.90
N ARG A 179 11.02 20.59 7.16
CA ARG A 179 12.21 19.73 7.15
C ARG A 179 12.68 19.36 8.55
N VAL A 180 12.08 19.93 9.58
CA VAL A 180 12.47 19.71 10.97
C VAL A 180 11.61 18.61 11.60
N ILE A 181 12.27 17.73 12.34
CA ILE A 181 11.61 16.60 13.03
C ILE A 181 10.58 17.09 14.03
N LYS A 182 10.89 18.19 14.74
CA LYS A 182 9.98 18.78 15.72
C LYS A 182 9.37 20.06 15.15
N ASN A 183 8.20 19.93 14.55
CA ASN A 183 7.38 21.07 14.13
C ASN A 183 6.18 21.19 15.06
N VAL A 184 6.18 22.23 15.89
CA VAL A 184 5.13 22.49 16.89
C VAL A 184 4.26 23.69 16.52
N SER A 185 4.44 24.25 15.33
CA SER A 185 3.66 25.39 14.84
C SER A 185 2.39 24.93 14.16
N GLY A 186 1.27 24.99 14.85
CA GLY A 186 -0.05 24.64 14.31
C GLY A 186 -0.35 23.14 14.29
N TYR A 187 -1.43 22.81 13.60
CA TYR A 187 -1.85 21.41 13.44
C TYR A 187 -0.97 20.66 12.44
N ASP A 188 -0.73 19.38 12.69
CA ASP A 188 -0.05 18.48 11.74
C ASP A 188 -0.97 18.12 10.57
N MET A 189 -1.06 19.02 9.61
CA MET A 189 -1.88 18.86 8.42
C MET A 189 -1.43 17.69 7.53
N ASN A 190 -0.17 17.20 7.68
CA ASN A 190 0.27 15.99 6.98
C ASN A 190 -0.69 14.83 7.23
N LYS A 191 -1.20 14.70 8.46
CA LYS A 191 -2.09 13.61 8.88
C LYS A 191 -3.42 13.56 8.11
N LEU A 192 -3.88 14.68 7.53
CA LEU A 192 -5.10 14.72 6.72
C LEU A 192 -4.88 14.09 5.34
N PHE A 193 -3.73 14.37 4.72
CA PHE A 193 -3.45 13.93 3.35
C PHE A 193 -2.89 12.50 3.29
N ILE A 194 -2.26 12.02 4.38
CA ILE A 194 -1.83 10.61 4.49
C ILE A 194 -3.08 9.71 4.43
N ARG A 195 -3.07 8.77 3.49
CA ARG A 195 -4.19 7.83 3.25
C ARG A 195 -5.47 8.50 2.70
N SER A 196 -5.39 9.73 2.19
CA SER A 196 -6.56 10.42 1.60
C SER A 196 -6.94 9.91 0.22
N LEU A 197 -6.17 9.06 -0.42
CA LEU A 197 -6.34 8.59 -1.80
C LEU A 197 -6.47 9.72 -2.84
N GLY A 198 -5.92 10.91 -2.55
CA GLY A 198 -6.05 12.06 -3.43
C GLY A 198 -7.47 12.65 -3.48
N THR A 199 -8.33 12.34 -2.51
CA THR A 199 -9.70 12.88 -2.46
C THR A 199 -9.77 14.32 -1.91
N LEU A 200 -8.69 14.80 -1.29
CA LEU A 200 -8.60 16.15 -0.73
C LEU A 200 -7.72 17.10 -1.56
N GLY A 201 -6.97 16.56 -2.51
CA GLY A 201 -6.04 17.32 -3.34
C GLY A 201 -4.94 16.43 -3.94
N ILE A 202 -4.08 17.03 -4.74
CA ILE A 202 -3.00 16.38 -5.49
C ILE A 202 -1.66 16.64 -4.79
N LEU A 203 -1.01 15.58 -4.29
CA LEU A 203 0.33 15.66 -3.71
C LEU A 203 1.35 15.95 -4.83
N THR A 204 2.20 16.96 -4.63
CA THR A 204 3.20 17.36 -5.62
C THR A 204 4.64 17.25 -5.12
N GLU A 205 4.87 17.30 -3.81
CA GLU A 205 6.18 17.18 -3.18
C GLU A 205 6.07 16.53 -1.82
N VAL A 206 7.08 15.75 -1.44
CA VAL A 206 7.13 14.99 -0.19
C VAL A 206 8.53 15.14 0.42
N THR A 207 8.60 15.49 1.70
CA THR A 207 9.83 15.51 2.50
C THR A 207 9.78 14.38 3.51
N VAL A 208 10.79 13.50 3.49
CA VAL A 208 10.88 12.35 4.38
C VAL A 208 12.19 12.32 5.15
N LYS A 209 12.16 11.73 6.34
CA LYS A 209 13.33 11.40 7.13
C LYS A 209 13.93 10.08 6.65
N LEU A 210 15.25 9.95 6.76
CA LEU A 210 16.03 8.78 6.41
C LEU A 210 16.65 8.14 7.66
N LEU A 211 17.18 6.94 7.51
CA LEU A 211 18.05 6.25 8.47
C LEU A 211 19.39 5.91 7.83
N PRO A 212 20.43 5.73 8.62
CA PRO A 212 21.65 5.07 8.16
C PRO A 212 21.35 3.64 7.67
N LEU A 213 21.97 3.25 6.56
CA LEU A 213 21.85 1.88 6.03
C LEU A 213 22.40 0.87 7.04
N PRO A 214 21.68 -0.22 7.37
CA PRO A 214 22.16 -1.24 8.28
C PRO A 214 23.42 -1.93 7.73
N VAL A 215 24.37 -2.23 8.61
CA VAL A 215 25.66 -2.86 8.25
C VAL A 215 25.46 -4.31 7.79
N LYS A 216 24.52 -5.02 8.43
CA LYS A 216 24.15 -6.40 8.08
C LYS A 216 22.62 -6.51 8.01
N ARG A 217 22.14 -7.25 7.01
CA ARG A 217 20.76 -7.73 6.93
C ARG A 217 20.78 -9.23 6.65
N THR A 218 19.94 -9.98 7.33
CA THR A 218 19.74 -11.41 7.12
C THR A 218 18.27 -11.77 7.25
N ALA A 219 17.89 -12.93 6.75
CA ALA A 219 16.57 -13.47 6.93
C ALA A 219 16.62 -14.98 7.12
N MET A 220 15.60 -15.53 7.74
CA MET A 220 15.38 -16.96 7.87
C MET A 220 13.91 -17.32 7.73
N VAL A 221 13.65 -18.54 7.29
CA VAL A 221 12.31 -19.12 7.24
C VAL A 221 12.31 -20.38 8.09
N SER A 222 11.32 -20.51 8.96
CA SER A 222 11.07 -21.72 9.73
C SER A 222 9.77 -22.35 9.30
N LEU A 223 9.76 -23.66 9.10
CA LEU A 223 8.57 -24.42 8.70
C LEU A 223 7.98 -25.10 9.94
N PHE A 224 6.66 -24.97 10.10
CA PHE A 224 5.89 -25.58 11.17
C PHE A 224 4.77 -26.44 10.58
N PRO A 225 4.48 -27.63 11.16
CA PRO A 225 3.37 -28.46 10.71
C PRO A 225 1.99 -27.84 11.01
N GLU A 226 1.89 -27.00 12.05
CA GLU A 226 0.63 -26.44 12.53
C GLU A 226 0.69 -24.93 12.71
N LEU A 227 -0.42 -24.23 12.40
CA LEU A 227 -0.58 -22.79 12.66
C LEU A 227 -0.38 -22.43 14.14
N SER A 228 -0.87 -23.28 15.05
CA SER A 228 -0.75 -23.09 16.49
C SER A 228 0.70 -22.98 16.94
N GLN A 229 1.61 -23.77 16.38
CA GLN A 229 3.04 -23.72 16.68
C GLN A 229 3.69 -22.46 16.11
N ALA A 230 3.37 -22.08 14.87
CA ALA A 230 3.87 -20.85 14.26
C ALA A 230 3.42 -19.61 15.05
N THR A 231 2.16 -19.56 15.47
CA THR A 231 1.63 -18.42 16.25
C THR A 231 2.17 -18.41 17.70
N ALA A 232 2.40 -19.58 18.31
CA ALA A 232 3.08 -19.66 19.60
C ALA A 232 4.52 -19.15 19.53
N ALA A 233 5.24 -19.47 18.44
CA ALA A 233 6.59 -18.93 18.21
C ALA A 233 6.57 -17.40 18.05
N VAL A 234 5.58 -16.84 17.33
CA VAL A 234 5.36 -15.38 17.25
C VAL A 234 5.17 -14.79 18.64
N GLY A 235 4.32 -15.39 19.49
CA GLY A 235 4.09 -14.94 20.86
C GLY A 235 5.39 -14.87 21.67
N LYS A 236 6.21 -15.93 21.63
CA LYS A 236 7.52 -15.96 22.29
C LYS A 236 8.48 -14.87 21.78
N VAL A 237 8.47 -14.58 20.48
CA VAL A 237 9.27 -13.48 19.91
C VAL A 237 8.84 -12.14 20.49
N LEU A 238 7.54 -11.87 20.52
CA LEU A 238 6.98 -10.59 21.00
C LEU A 238 7.14 -10.39 22.52
N GLU A 239 7.27 -11.46 23.29
CA GLU A 239 7.56 -11.44 24.73
C GLU A 239 9.07 -11.36 25.04
N SER A 240 9.92 -11.51 24.02
CA SER A 240 11.39 -11.50 24.16
C SER A 240 11.99 -10.10 23.94
N PHE A 241 13.33 -10.00 24.07
CA PHE A 241 14.11 -8.82 23.70
C PHE A 241 14.57 -8.84 22.23
N LEU A 242 14.02 -9.74 21.40
CA LEU A 242 14.34 -9.82 20.00
C LEU A 242 13.61 -8.72 19.21
N LEU A 243 14.33 -8.06 18.33
CA LEU A 243 13.81 -6.93 17.54
C LEU A 243 13.92 -7.23 16.05
N PRO A 244 13.02 -8.03 15.48
CA PRO A 244 13.02 -8.29 14.04
C PRO A 244 12.60 -7.05 13.25
N GLU A 245 13.19 -6.86 12.06
CA GLU A 245 12.74 -5.88 11.08
C GLU A 245 11.33 -6.22 10.60
N ALA A 246 11.09 -7.52 10.38
CA ALA A 246 9.81 -8.05 9.95
C ALA A 246 9.60 -9.47 10.48
N LEU A 247 8.34 -9.85 10.68
CA LEU A 247 7.92 -11.16 11.19
C LEU A 247 6.60 -11.56 10.54
N ASP A 248 6.68 -12.47 9.56
CA ASP A 248 5.54 -12.87 8.73
C ASP A 248 5.18 -14.35 8.89
N VAL A 249 3.90 -14.63 9.14
CA VAL A 249 3.35 -15.99 9.06
C VAL A 249 2.72 -16.20 7.67
N LEU A 250 3.11 -17.30 7.04
CA LEU A 250 2.75 -17.68 5.68
C LEU A 250 1.94 -18.98 5.72
N ASN A 251 0.76 -18.99 5.10
CA ASN A 251 -0.03 -20.23 5.03
C ASN A 251 0.57 -21.22 4.01
N PRO A 252 0.12 -22.49 3.98
CA PRO A 252 0.64 -23.51 3.06
C PRO A 252 0.60 -23.10 1.58
N GLU A 253 -0.44 -22.40 1.14
CA GLU A 253 -0.55 -21.91 -0.23
C GLU A 253 0.50 -20.84 -0.54
N ALA A 254 0.74 -19.91 0.39
CA ALA A 254 1.81 -18.92 0.25
C ALA A 254 3.19 -19.60 0.22
N MET A 255 3.41 -20.62 1.06
CA MET A 255 4.65 -21.41 1.05
C MET A 255 4.86 -22.14 -0.26
N THR A 256 3.81 -22.70 -0.84
CA THR A 256 3.87 -23.37 -2.15
C THR A 256 4.28 -22.42 -3.26
N LEU A 257 3.76 -21.19 -3.26
CA LEU A 257 4.14 -20.15 -4.23
C LEU A 257 5.59 -19.68 -4.03
N LEU A 258 6.02 -19.57 -2.80
CA LEU A 258 7.34 -19.02 -2.44
C LEU A 258 8.47 -20.05 -2.51
N ALA A 259 8.18 -21.33 -2.38
CA ALA A 259 9.18 -22.40 -2.33
C ALA A 259 10.26 -22.33 -3.43
N PRO A 260 9.93 -22.06 -4.71
CA PRO A 260 10.94 -21.89 -5.76
C PRO A 260 11.86 -20.69 -5.52
N SER A 261 11.31 -19.53 -5.12
CA SER A 261 12.09 -18.31 -4.86
C SER A 261 12.95 -18.41 -3.61
N LEU A 262 12.51 -19.19 -2.63
CA LEU A 262 13.23 -19.43 -1.39
C LEU A 262 14.21 -20.62 -1.50
N GLU A 263 14.16 -21.40 -2.60
CA GLU A 263 14.85 -22.68 -2.79
C GLU A 263 14.67 -23.61 -1.59
N LEU A 264 13.45 -23.68 -1.07
CA LEU A 264 13.06 -24.52 0.05
C LEU A 264 12.23 -25.70 -0.44
N THR A 265 12.50 -26.85 0.17
CA THR A 265 11.56 -27.99 0.08
C THR A 265 10.66 -27.91 1.31
N ALA A 266 9.43 -27.42 1.12
CA ALA A 266 8.43 -27.39 2.18
C ALA A 266 7.52 -28.63 2.06
N PRO A 267 7.37 -29.44 3.12
CA PRO A 267 6.34 -30.47 3.15
C PRO A 267 4.95 -29.87 2.90
N ALA A 268 4.08 -30.63 2.20
CA ALA A 268 2.71 -30.15 1.95
C ALA A 268 1.99 -29.84 3.27
N GLY A 269 1.27 -28.73 3.30
CA GLY A 269 0.54 -28.27 4.49
C GLY A 269 1.39 -27.51 5.51
N SER A 270 2.70 -27.29 5.26
CA SER A 270 3.56 -26.56 6.17
C SER A 270 3.21 -25.06 6.23
N TRP A 271 3.21 -24.52 7.44
CA TRP A 271 3.16 -23.08 7.72
C TRP A 271 4.57 -22.52 7.75
N GLY A 272 4.77 -21.37 7.13
CA GLY A 272 6.05 -20.63 7.18
C GLY A 272 6.03 -19.53 8.23
N LEU A 273 7.15 -19.36 8.94
CA LEU A 273 7.41 -18.18 9.75
C LEU A 273 8.72 -17.57 9.24
N ALA A 274 8.58 -16.44 8.56
CA ALA A 274 9.71 -15.69 8.00
C ALA A 274 10.08 -14.53 8.91
N VAL A 275 11.37 -14.33 9.15
CA VAL A 275 11.91 -13.21 9.91
C VAL A 275 13.02 -12.52 9.14
N SER A 276 13.02 -11.17 9.15
CA SER A 276 14.10 -10.32 8.66
C SER A 276 14.74 -9.59 9.82
N LEU A 277 16.07 -9.52 9.80
CA LEU A 277 16.90 -8.87 10.80
C LEU A 277 17.82 -7.86 10.13
N ALA A 278 17.97 -6.68 10.73
CA ALA A 278 18.84 -5.62 10.23
C ALA A 278 19.50 -4.87 11.40
N GLY A 279 20.77 -4.46 11.23
CA GLY A 279 21.49 -3.72 12.26
C GLY A 279 23.02 -3.82 12.17
N SER A 280 23.71 -3.73 13.32
CA SER A 280 25.14 -4.02 13.40
C SER A 280 25.38 -5.53 13.21
N ARG A 281 26.58 -5.90 12.79
CA ARG A 281 26.95 -7.32 12.57
C ARG A 281 26.72 -8.14 13.83
N GLU A 282 27.22 -7.67 14.96
CA GLU A 282 27.17 -8.38 16.24
C GLU A 282 25.72 -8.58 16.71
N THR A 283 24.89 -7.54 16.57
CA THR A 283 23.47 -7.61 16.92
C THR A 283 22.71 -8.60 16.06
N VAL A 284 22.95 -8.57 14.74
CA VAL A 284 22.28 -9.47 13.80
C VAL A 284 22.73 -10.91 14.03
N ASP A 285 24.06 -11.17 14.20
CA ASP A 285 24.61 -12.51 14.44
C ASP A 285 24.07 -13.12 15.77
N ARG A 286 23.89 -12.32 16.80
CA ARG A 286 23.27 -12.76 18.05
C ARG A 286 21.80 -13.10 17.83
N GLN A 287 21.03 -12.18 17.27
CA GLN A 287 19.60 -12.38 17.05
C GLN A 287 19.34 -13.59 16.15
N GLU A 288 20.15 -13.81 15.10
CA GLU A 288 20.04 -14.96 14.21
C GLU A 288 20.13 -16.30 14.99
N ARG A 289 21.09 -16.42 15.93
CA ARG A 289 21.21 -17.60 16.79
C ARG A 289 20.00 -17.75 17.72
N ASP A 290 19.59 -16.65 18.35
CA ASP A 290 18.51 -16.66 19.33
C ASP A 290 17.16 -17.01 18.67
N PHE A 291 16.87 -16.46 17.49
CA PHE A 291 15.69 -16.82 16.68
C PHE A 291 15.72 -18.28 16.26
N ALA A 292 16.88 -18.76 15.77
CA ALA A 292 17.02 -20.16 15.35
C ALA A 292 16.79 -21.14 16.51
N ALA A 293 17.27 -20.82 17.71
CA ALA A 293 17.00 -21.62 18.92
C ALA A 293 15.51 -21.60 19.28
N LEU A 294 14.90 -20.40 19.38
CA LEU A 294 13.49 -20.22 19.72
C LEU A 294 12.57 -21.00 18.78
N PHE A 295 12.85 -20.96 17.47
CA PHE A 295 12.02 -21.65 16.49
C PHE A 295 12.17 -23.15 16.53
N ARG A 296 13.40 -23.69 16.72
CA ARG A 296 13.62 -25.13 16.91
C ARG A 296 12.93 -25.64 18.18
N ASP A 297 13.02 -24.92 19.29
CA ASP A 297 12.35 -25.25 20.53
C ASP A 297 10.82 -25.22 20.39
N GLY A 298 10.29 -24.46 19.45
CA GLY A 298 8.89 -24.44 19.05
C GLY A 298 8.46 -25.56 18.08
N GLY A 299 9.39 -26.44 17.69
CA GLY A 299 9.15 -27.53 16.73
C GLY A 299 9.29 -27.13 15.27
N GLY A 300 9.90 -25.95 15.01
CA GLY A 300 10.14 -25.46 13.65
C GLY A 300 11.43 -25.99 13.03
N VAL A 301 11.39 -26.26 11.73
CA VAL A 301 12.58 -26.55 10.92
C VAL A 301 13.11 -25.24 10.34
N VAL A 302 14.27 -24.79 10.86
CA VAL A 302 14.83 -23.47 10.52
C VAL A 302 15.77 -23.56 9.32
N THR A 303 15.56 -22.73 8.33
CA THR A 303 16.44 -22.55 7.17
C THR A 303 16.90 -21.09 7.09
N PRO A 304 18.18 -20.80 7.38
CA PRO A 304 18.76 -19.49 7.13
C PRO A 304 18.83 -19.21 5.63
N LEU A 305 18.53 -17.99 5.23
CA LEU A 305 18.73 -17.54 3.86
C LEU A 305 20.16 -17.03 3.71
N GLN A 306 20.96 -17.71 2.88
CA GLN A 306 22.38 -17.43 2.71
C GLN A 306 22.66 -16.00 2.21
N ASP A 307 23.86 -15.49 2.45
CA ASP A 307 24.36 -14.21 1.94
C ASP A 307 24.17 -14.12 0.41
N GLY A 308 23.69 -12.96 -0.06
CA GLY A 308 23.34 -12.73 -1.46
C GLY A 308 21.92 -13.16 -1.84
N ARG A 309 21.24 -13.97 -1.04
CA ARG A 309 19.87 -14.46 -1.28
C ARG A 309 18.83 -13.81 -0.37
N THR A 310 19.26 -13.21 0.72
CA THR A 310 18.38 -12.56 1.70
C THR A 310 17.45 -11.54 1.05
N VAL A 311 17.99 -10.64 0.21
CA VAL A 311 17.19 -9.58 -0.44
C VAL A 311 16.22 -10.16 -1.46
N PRO A 312 16.64 -10.99 -2.45
CA PRO A 312 15.71 -11.59 -3.41
C PRO A 312 14.60 -12.43 -2.75
N ALA A 313 14.95 -13.22 -1.72
CA ALA A 313 13.99 -14.05 -1.02
C ALA A 313 12.96 -13.19 -0.25
N TRP A 314 13.44 -12.13 0.42
CA TRP A 314 12.56 -11.22 1.13
C TRP A 314 11.66 -10.42 0.19
N ASP A 315 12.19 -10.04 -0.98
CA ASP A 315 11.42 -9.41 -2.05
C ASP A 315 10.30 -10.33 -2.57
N ALA A 316 10.59 -11.64 -2.71
CA ALA A 316 9.57 -12.61 -3.08
C ALA A 316 8.46 -12.73 -2.01
N ILE A 317 8.81 -12.77 -0.71
CA ILE A 317 7.85 -12.80 0.40
C ILE A 317 6.98 -11.54 0.38
N ARG A 318 7.59 -10.37 0.26
CA ARG A 318 6.90 -9.07 0.20
C ARG A 318 5.93 -8.97 -0.98
N ASN A 319 6.30 -9.56 -2.11
CA ASN A 319 5.53 -9.51 -3.36
C ASN A 319 4.78 -10.83 -3.65
N VAL A 320 4.52 -11.69 -2.67
CA VAL A 320 3.95 -13.01 -2.87
C VAL A 320 2.64 -13.01 -3.66
N PHE A 321 1.83 -11.97 -3.53
CA PHE A 321 0.58 -11.85 -4.28
C PHE A 321 0.78 -11.59 -5.77
N ASP A 322 1.96 -11.15 -6.21
CA ASP A 322 2.29 -11.00 -7.62
C ASP A 322 2.67 -12.34 -8.27
N LEU A 323 2.97 -13.37 -7.46
CA LEU A 323 3.20 -14.74 -7.91
C LEU A 323 1.89 -15.51 -8.19
N LEU A 324 0.74 -14.95 -7.82
CA LEU A 324 -0.56 -15.57 -8.07
C LEU A 324 -0.82 -15.72 -9.57
N PRO A 325 -1.37 -16.86 -10.02
CA PRO A 325 -1.64 -17.11 -11.44
C PRO A 325 -2.77 -16.24 -12.01
N ALA A 326 -3.57 -15.60 -11.16
CA ALA A 326 -4.66 -14.72 -11.55
C ALA A 326 -4.22 -13.26 -11.58
N PRO A 327 -4.52 -12.50 -12.65
CA PRO A 327 -4.22 -11.07 -12.70
C PRO A 327 -5.02 -10.29 -11.64
N PRO A 328 -4.61 -9.06 -11.26
CA PRO A 328 -5.29 -8.27 -10.23
C PRO A 328 -6.80 -8.11 -10.42
N ALA A 329 -7.26 -8.02 -11.67
CA ALA A 329 -8.69 -7.89 -11.99
C ALA A 329 -9.49 -9.20 -11.77
N GLN A 330 -8.82 -10.33 -11.62
CA GLN A 330 -9.44 -11.67 -11.40
C GLN A 330 -9.09 -12.24 -10.04
N ARG A 331 -8.82 -11.40 -9.06
CA ARG A 331 -8.60 -11.81 -7.67
C ARG A 331 -9.25 -10.83 -6.71
N VAL A 332 -9.60 -11.33 -5.53
CA VAL A 332 -9.94 -10.48 -4.39
C VAL A 332 -8.71 -10.42 -3.48
N LEU A 333 -8.28 -9.22 -3.13
CA LEU A 333 -7.21 -8.99 -2.15
C LEU A 333 -7.79 -8.21 -0.98
N CYS A 334 -7.77 -8.81 0.19
CA CYS A 334 -8.22 -8.22 1.45
C CYS A 334 -7.05 -7.85 2.34
N LYS A 335 -7.16 -6.70 3.02
CA LYS A 335 -6.33 -6.36 4.17
C LYS A 335 -7.20 -6.36 5.42
N ILE A 336 -6.86 -7.21 6.37
CA ILE A 336 -7.52 -7.34 7.65
C ILE A 336 -6.58 -6.75 8.72
N ALA A 337 -7.07 -5.85 9.54
CA ALA A 337 -6.32 -5.30 10.68
C ALA A 337 -7.04 -5.67 11.97
N VAL A 338 -6.34 -6.30 12.90
CA VAL A 338 -6.85 -6.75 14.19
C VAL A 338 -5.80 -6.54 15.28
N SER A 339 -6.14 -6.77 16.54
CA SER A 339 -5.11 -6.84 17.58
C SER A 339 -4.13 -8.00 17.29
N ILE A 340 -2.88 -7.83 17.68
CA ILE A 340 -1.82 -8.83 17.42
C ILE A 340 -2.23 -10.22 17.90
N SER A 341 -2.87 -10.32 19.08
CA SER A 341 -3.35 -11.57 19.66
C SER A 341 -4.45 -12.28 18.84
N ARG A 342 -5.10 -11.59 17.90
CA ARG A 342 -6.14 -12.14 17.02
C ARG A 342 -5.64 -12.49 15.63
N THR A 343 -4.35 -12.27 15.34
CA THR A 343 -3.76 -12.50 14.02
C THR A 343 -3.93 -13.95 13.57
N GLY A 344 -3.62 -14.92 14.46
CA GLY A 344 -3.77 -16.35 14.15
C GLY A 344 -5.21 -16.77 13.86
N GLU A 345 -6.18 -16.23 14.60
CA GLU A 345 -7.61 -16.48 14.36
C GLU A 345 -8.03 -15.99 12.96
N MET A 346 -7.56 -14.81 12.55
CA MET A 346 -7.90 -14.25 11.24
C MET A 346 -7.19 -14.95 10.08
N LEU A 347 -5.95 -15.44 10.30
CA LEU A 347 -5.27 -16.34 9.34
C LEU A 347 -6.09 -17.60 9.08
N ALA A 348 -6.50 -18.30 10.16
CA ALA A 348 -7.31 -19.49 10.06
C ALA A 348 -8.68 -19.20 9.38
N ALA A 349 -9.34 -18.11 9.77
CA ALA A 349 -10.64 -17.73 9.21
C ALA A 349 -10.57 -17.41 7.72
N ALA A 350 -9.50 -16.76 7.25
CA ALA A 350 -9.31 -16.47 5.83
C ALA A 350 -9.00 -17.73 5.01
N GLY A 351 -8.17 -18.64 5.53
CA GLY A 351 -7.91 -19.94 4.91
C GLY A 351 -9.19 -20.78 4.78
N ALA A 352 -9.92 -20.97 5.89
CA ALA A 352 -11.18 -21.70 5.91
C ALA A 352 -12.26 -21.08 5.01
N LEU A 353 -12.22 -19.74 4.79
CA LEU A 353 -13.10 -19.11 3.81
C LEU A 353 -12.77 -19.57 2.39
N GLY A 354 -11.49 -19.64 2.04
CA GLY A 354 -11.05 -20.15 0.74
C GLY A 354 -11.53 -21.58 0.52
N GLU A 355 -11.27 -22.49 1.46
CA GLU A 355 -11.70 -23.89 1.40
C GLU A 355 -13.21 -24.01 1.19
N ARG A 356 -14.02 -23.29 1.98
CA ARG A 356 -15.49 -23.29 1.88
C ARG A 356 -15.99 -22.81 0.51
N LEU A 357 -15.27 -21.88 -0.12
CA LEU A 357 -15.61 -21.33 -1.44
C LEU A 357 -14.98 -22.13 -2.60
N GLY A 358 -14.19 -23.18 -2.32
CA GLY A 358 -13.42 -23.90 -3.34
C GLY A 358 -12.34 -23.05 -4.00
N LEU A 359 -11.80 -22.05 -3.29
CA LEU A 359 -10.74 -21.14 -3.75
C LEU A 359 -9.43 -21.42 -3.00
N SER A 360 -8.32 -21.37 -3.72
CA SER A 360 -6.98 -21.40 -3.10
C SER A 360 -6.70 -20.03 -2.46
N ALA A 361 -6.78 -19.96 -1.12
CA ALA A 361 -6.54 -18.72 -0.40
C ALA A 361 -5.06 -18.58 -0.03
N THR A 362 -4.36 -17.62 -0.65
CA THR A 362 -3.00 -17.25 -0.22
C THR A 362 -3.11 -16.23 0.91
N VAL A 363 -2.64 -16.59 2.11
CA VAL A 363 -2.77 -15.77 3.31
C VAL A 363 -1.41 -15.52 3.95
N VAL A 364 -1.12 -14.25 4.22
CA VAL A 364 0.12 -13.80 4.86
C VAL A 364 -0.22 -12.85 5.99
N ALA A 365 0.39 -13.04 7.16
CA ALA A 365 0.24 -12.10 8.26
C ALA A 365 1.57 -11.45 8.62
N HIS A 366 1.59 -10.11 8.66
CA HIS A 366 2.61 -9.35 9.37
C HIS A 366 2.31 -9.48 10.87
N ALA A 367 2.76 -10.59 11.45
CA ALA A 367 2.24 -11.12 12.72
C ALA A 367 2.45 -10.17 13.90
N GLY A 368 3.59 -9.48 13.95
CA GLY A 368 3.89 -8.50 14.99
C GLY A 368 3.14 -7.16 14.83
N SER A 369 2.38 -6.98 13.73
CA SER A 369 1.67 -5.73 13.43
C SER A 369 0.16 -5.88 13.39
N GLY A 370 -0.40 -7.08 13.62
CA GLY A 370 -1.84 -7.32 13.57
C GLY A 370 -2.46 -7.15 12.19
N VAL A 371 -1.70 -7.35 11.11
CA VAL A 371 -2.18 -7.19 9.73
C VAL A 371 -2.15 -8.54 9.02
N VAL A 372 -3.31 -8.97 8.51
CA VAL A 372 -3.45 -10.17 7.69
C VAL A 372 -3.86 -9.76 6.28
N TRP A 373 -3.14 -10.27 5.31
CA TRP A 373 -3.45 -10.16 3.90
C TRP A 373 -3.99 -11.49 3.40
N ALA A 374 -5.11 -11.47 2.70
CA ALA A 374 -5.72 -12.66 2.12
C ALA A 374 -6.06 -12.40 0.66
N ALA A 375 -5.54 -13.22 -0.23
CA ALA A 375 -5.84 -13.20 -1.65
C ALA A 375 -6.62 -14.45 -2.07
N PHE A 376 -7.70 -14.23 -2.82
CA PHE A 376 -8.57 -15.27 -3.37
C PHE A 376 -8.54 -15.15 -4.89
N PRO A 377 -7.74 -15.96 -5.61
CA PRO A 377 -7.76 -16.02 -7.06
C PRO A 377 -9.11 -16.51 -7.56
N LEU A 378 -9.70 -15.79 -8.52
CA LEU A 378 -10.98 -16.12 -9.12
C LEU A 378 -10.71 -16.82 -10.47
N GLY A 379 -10.82 -18.14 -10.49
CA GLY A 379 -10.71 -18.94 -11.70
C GLY A 379 -12.06 -19.09 -12.43
N ARG A 380 -12.10 -20.02 -13.41
CA ARG A 380 -13.33 -20.34 -14.16
C ARG A 380 -14.46 -20.90 -13.27
N THR A 381 -14.12 -21.48 -12.13
CA THR A 381 -15.04 -22.06 -11.14
C THR A 381 -15.30 -21.11 -9.97
N ALA A 382 -15.07 -19.79 -10.15
CA ALA A 382 -15.33 -18.82 -9.11
C ALA A 382 -16.80 -18.89 -8.65
N PRO A 383 -17.07 -18.77 -7.33
CA PRO A 383 -18.42 -18.76 -6.81
C PRO A 383 -19.20 -17.56 -7.34
N PRO A 384 -20.56 -17.63 -7.37
CA PRO A 384 -21.39 -16.48 -7.72
C PRO A 384 -21.03 -15.26 -6.86
N GLU A 385 -21.02 -14.08 -7.48
CA GLU A 385 -20.60 -12.83 -6.83
C GLU A 385 -21.36 -12.51 -5.55
N ALA A 386 -22.66 -12.84 -5.49
CA ALA A 386 -23.48 -12.66 -4.30
C ALA A 386 -22.98 -13.51 -3.13
N LEU A 387 -22.64 -14.77 -3.38
CA LEU A 387 -22.09 -15.69 -2.38
C LEU A 387 -20.71 -15.23 -1.92
N LEU A 388 -19.88 -14.75 -2.85
CA LEU A 388 -18.54 -14.23 -2.54
C LEU A 388 -18.64 -12.96 -1.69
N ALA A 389 -19.55 -12.04 -2.03
CA ALA A 389 -19.79 -10.82 -1.25
C ALA A 389 -20.28 -11.15 0.17
N GLU A 390 -21.25 -12.04 0.32
CA GLU A 390 -21.75 -12.48 1.62
C GLU A 390 -20.66 -13.13 2.47
N ALA A 391 -19.85 -13.99 1.87
CA ALA A 391 -18.75 -14.67 2.53
C ALA A 391 -17.66 -13.68 3.03
N LEU A 392 -17.31 -12.69 2.22
CA LEU A 392 -16.36 -11.64 2.58
C LEU A 392 -16.93 -10.68 3.65
N GLU A 393 -18.24 -10.37 3.60
CA GLU A 393 -18.90 -9.62 4.67
C GLU A 393 -18.92 -10.41 5.99
N GLY A 394 -19.08 -11.73 5.94
CA GLY A 394 -18.94 -12.60 7.11
C GLY A 394 -17.53 -12.55 7.71
N LEU A 395 -16.48 -12.56 6.87
CA LEU A 395 -15.09 -12.40 7.32
C LEU A 395 -14.84 -11.00 7.90
N ARG A 396 -15.40 -9.95 7.27
CA ARG A 396 -15.37 -8.58 7.78
C ARG A 396 -16.04 -8.47 9.14
N ALA A 397 -17.23 -9.04 9.31
CA ALA A 397 -17.96 -9.04 10.57
C ALA A 397 -17.15 -9.68 11.69
N LYS A 398 -16.42 -10.78 11.41
CA LYS A 398 -15.49 -11.41 12.36
C LYS A 398 -14.38 -10.45 12.78
N ALA A 399 -13.74 -9.76 11.83
CA ALA A 399 -12.69 -8.78 12.14
C ALA A 399 -13.25 -7.62 12.97
N VAL A 400 -14.41 -7.08 12.61
CA VAL A 400 -15.07 -5.97 13.32
C VAL A 400 -15.46 -6.37 14.75
N ALA A 401 -15.95 -7.60 14.97
CA ALA A 401 -16.30 -8.11 16.29
C ALA A 401 -15.10 -8.14 17.27
N THR A 402 -13.87 -8.15 16.76
CA THR A 402 -12.64 -8.06 17.56
C THR A 402 -12.06 -6.64 17.63
N GLY A 403 -12.82 -5.62 17.25
CA GLY A 403 -12.36 -4.23 17.17
C GLY A 403 -11.48 -3.93 15.95
N GLY A 404 -11.43 -4.84 14.99
CA GLY A 404 -10.63 -4.72 13.77
C GLY A 404 -11.40 -4.22 12.55
N SER A 405 -10.83 -4.44 11.37
CA SER A 405 -11.43 -4.05 10.08
C SER A 405 -10.98 -4.98 8.96
N LEU A 406 -11.79 -5.06 7.89
CA LEU A 406 -11.40 -5.64 6.61
C LEU A 406 -11.66 -4.64 5.51
N VAL A 407 -10.64 -4.38 4.68
CA VAL A 407 -10.68 -3.46 3.54
C VAL A 407 -10.30 -4.21 2.27
N LEU A 408 -11.11 -4.09 1.22
CA LEU A 408 -10.76 -4.59 -0.10
C LEU A 408 -9.64 -3.73 -0.70
N GLN A 409 -8.52 -4.35 -1.00
CA GLN A 409 -7.38 -3.69 -1.65
C GLN A 409 -7.44 -3.79 -3.17
N ALA A 410 -8.03 -4.88 -3.66
CA ALA A 410 -8.37 -5.11 -5.05
C ALA A 410 -9.53 -6.12 -5.11
N ALA A 411 -10.45 -5.91 -6.03
CA ALA A 411 -11.52 -6.84 -6.34
C ALA A 411 -12.09 -6.52 -7.72
N PRO A 412 -12.77 -7.48 -8.40
CA PRO A 412 -13.53 -7.19 -9.61
C PRO A 412 -14.57 -6.08 -9.39
N ALA A 413 -14.77 -5.23 -10.41
CA ALA A 413 -15.66 -4.07 -10.31
C ALA A 413 -17.12 -4.45 -9.98
N ASN A 414 -17.60 -5.58 -10.48
CA ASN A 414 -18.92 -6.13 -10.19
C ASN A 414 -19.08 -6.56 -8.71
N LEU A 415 -18.02 -7.08 -8.08
CA LEU A 415 -18.05 -7.38 -6.64
C LEU A 415 -18.08 -6.08 -5.82
N LYS A 416 -17.32 -5.05 -6.19
CA LYS A 416 -17.35 -3.72 -5.54
C LYS A 416 -18.68 -2.99 -5.72
N ALA A 417 -19.46 -3.33 -6.72
CA ALA A 417 -20.82 -2.84 -6.86
C ALA A 417 -21.81 -3.44 -5.83
N ARG A 418 -21.44 -4.58 -5.21
CA ARG A 418 -22.24 -5.31 -4.23
C ARG A 418 -21.84 -5.07 -2.79
N MET A 419 -20.57 -4.72 -2.55
CA MET A 419 -20.04 -4.51 -1.21
C MET A 419 -19.10 -3.30 -1.19
N ASP A 420 -19.22 -2.47 -0.17
CA ASP A 420 -18.31 -1.34 0.05
C ASP A 420 -16.89 -1.85 0.35
N ALA A 421 -15.89 -1.26 -0.30
CA ALA A 421 -14.49 -1.68 -0.12
C ALA A 421 -13.98 -1.43 1.31
N TRP A 422 -14.50 -0.40 1.99
CA TRP A 422 -14.08 0.01 3.33
C TRP A 422 -14.93 -0.60 4.45
N GLY A 423 -16.17 -1.01 4.12
CA GLY A 423 -17.20 -1.36 5.08
C GLY A 423 -17.98 -0.14 5.59
N LYS A 424 -18.77 -0.34 6.64
CA LYS A 424 -19.59 0.73 7.21
C LYS A 424 -18.69 1.83 7.80
N PRO A 425 -18.97 3.12 7.51
CA PRO A 425 -18.29 4.23 8.13
C PRO A 425 -18.42 4.19 9.67
N GLY A 426 -17.32 4.53 10.37
CA GLY A 426 -17.31 4.64 11.83
C GLY A 426 -17.82 5.99 12.35
N GLU A 427 -17.76 6.18 13.67
CA GLU A 427 -18.30 7.37 14.38
C GLU A 427 -17.74 8.72 13.92
N GLY A 428 -16.51 8.77 13.39
CA GLY A 428 -15.87 10.00 12.89
C GLY A 428 -16.29 10.42 11.48
N PHE A 429 -17.25 9.75 10.84
CA PHE A 429 -17.57 9.99 9.42
C PHE A 429 -18.11 11.39 9.13
N ASP A 430 -18.87 11.98 10.04
CA ASP A 430 -19.39 13.35 9.88
C ASP A 430 -18.25 14.40 9.84
N VAL A 431 -17.15 14.15 10.57
CA VAL A 431 -15.96 14.99 10.50
C VAL A 431 -15.29 14.83 9.14
N MET A 432 -15.18 13.59 8.64
CA MET A 432 -14.62 13.32 7.30
C MET A 432 -15.42 14.04 6.19
N ARG A 433 -16.75 14.00 6.26
CA ARG A 433 -17.63 14.72 5.29
C ARG A 433 -17.42 16.23 5.33
N ARG A 434 -17.31 16.82 6.54
CA ARG A 434 -17.04 18.26 6.69
C ARG A 434 -15.66 18.62 6.16
N LEU A 435 -14.63 17.84 6.45
CA LEU A 435 -13.29 18.04 5.87
C LEU A 435 -13.30 17.93 4.35
N LYS A 436 -13.99 16.94 3.79
CA LYS A 436 -14.12 16.81 2.34
C LYS A 436 -14.81 18.05 1.74
N ALA A 437 -15.90 18.53 2.36
CA ALA A 437 -16.62 19.71 1.90
C ALA A 437 -15.80 21.00 1.98
N GLU A 438 -14.87 21.08 2.93
CA GLU A 438 -13.95 22.23 3.07
C GLU A 438 -12.85 22.21 1.99
N PHE A 439 -12.20 21.06 1.78
CA PHE A 439 -11.08 20.93 0.85
C PHE A 439 -11.53 20.73 -0.61
N ASP A 440 -12.65 20.11 -0.84
CA ASP A 440 -13.20 19.81 -2.16
C ASP A 440 -14.72 19.97 -2.17
N PRO A 441 -15.23 21.21 -2.04
CA PRO A 441 -16.66 21.49 -1.91
C PRO A 441 -17.50 21.04 -3.12
N ARG A 442 -16.86 20.86 -4.27
CA ARG A 442 -17.52 20.41 -5.50
C ARG A 442 -17.42 18.89 -5.74
N GLY A 443 -16.68 18.17 -4.89
CA GLY A 443 -16.49 16.72 -5.01
C GLY A 443 -15.77 16.30 -6.29
N LEU A 444 -14.74 17.04 -6.73
CA LEU A 444 -14.08 16.83 -8.01
C LEU A 444 -12.83 15.95 -7.92
N CYS A 445 -12.22 15.83 -6.73
CA CYS A 445 -11.01 15.02 -6.55
C CYS A 445 -11.37 13.58 -6.17
N ASN A 446 -11.05 12.67 -7.07
CA ASN A 446 -11.16 11.20 -6.90
C ASN A 446 -12.50 10.76 -6.28
N PRO A 447 -13.65 11.21 -6.84
CA PRO A 447 -14.95 11.14 -6.20
C PRO A 447 -15.44 9.70 -6.05
N GLY A 448 -16.08 9.42 -4.91
CA GLY A 448 -16.69 8.12 -4.62
C GLY A 448 -15.72 7.07 -4.09
N ARG A 449 -14.41 7.32 -4.11
CA ARG A 449 -13.38 6.29 -3.85
C ARG A 449 -13.13 6.00 -2.37
N PHE A 450 -13.35 6.99 -1.50
CA PHE A 450 -12.98 6.86 -0.09
C PHE A 450 -14.14 6.33 0.76
N VAL A 451 -13.92 6.26 2.08
CA VAL A 451 -14.90 5.77 3.06
C VAL A 451 -16.25 6.47 2.89
N GLY A 452 -17.33 5.70 2.84
CA GLY A 452 -18.68 6.23 2.69
C GLY A 452 -18.94 6.95 1.36
N GLY A 453 -18.10 6.74 0.34
CA GLY A 453 -18.29 7.31 -1.00
C GLY A 453 -17.85 8.77 -1.14
N ILE A 454 -17.03 9.30 -0.24
CA ILE A 454 -16.45 10.65 -0.35
C ILE A 454 -15.15 10.66 -1.12
#